data_22112d50128a9a6106eb86ac75124bcb
#
_entry.id   22112d50128a9a6106eb86ac75124bcb
#
_cell.length_a   1.000
_cell.length_b   1.000
_cell.length_c   1.000
_cell.angle_alpha   90.00
_cell.angle_beta   90.00
_cell.angle_gamma   90.00
#
_symmetry.space_group_name_H-M   'P 1'
#
loop_
_entity.id
_entity.type
_entity.pdbx_description
1 polymer ?
#
loop_
_entity_poly.entity_id
_entity_poly.type
_entity_poly.pdbx_seq_one_letter_code
_entity_poly.pdbx_strand_id
1 'polypeptide(L)'
;MRKIAVLAPLAGTLLLAACSTEKPFVLSDYRYHQRGIVQACYSEEKGSVEDATQLAENICKEFDRTAKLQLLQPYQCSWSAPVMATYSCVPRPGENPAPILLHNAPMRHDTPLPPF
;
A
#
# COMPACT_ATOMS: atom_id res chain seq x y z
N MET A 1 -45.73 14.37 13.83
CA MET A 1 -45.16 15.62 13.72
C MET A 1 -43.96 15.85 14.57
N ARG A 2 -43.80 15.16 15.63
CA ARG A 2 -42.67 15.36 16.46
C ARG A 2 -41.46 14.55 16.02
N LYS A 3 -41.57 13.78 14.99
CA LYS A 3 -40.54 12.84 14.61
C LYS A 3 -39.34 13.48 13.94
N ILE A 4 -39.49 14.68 13.47
CA ILE A 4 -38.46 15.37 12.72
C ILE A 4 -37.24 15.65 13.56
N ALA A 5 -37.41 15.92 14.82
CA ALA A 5 -36.31 16.30 15.70
C ALA A 5 -35.33 15.17 15.96
N VAL A 6 -35.72 13.94 15.69
CA VAL A 6 -34.89 12.80 15.99
C VAL A 6 -33.76 12.58 14.97
N LEU A 7 -33.94 13.10 13.77
CA LEU A 7 -32.99 12.82 12.69
C LEU A 7 -31.69 13.62 12.76
N ALA A 8 -31.73 14.80 13.32
CA ALA A 8 -30.55 15.66 13.34
C ALA A 8 -29.35 15.07 14.09
N PRO A 9 -29.52 14.45 15.26
CA PRO A 9 -28.39 13.86 15.96
C PRO A 9 -27.70 12.75 15.18
N LEU A 10 -28.46 12.00 14.39
CA LEU A 10 -27.89 10.90 13.62
C LEU A 10 -26.97 11.41 12.53
N ALA A 11 -27.30 12.49 11.89
CA ALA A 11 -26.47 13.07 10.87
C ALA A 11 -25.11 13.51 11.41
N GLY A 12 -25.11 14.09 12.60
CA GLY A 12 -23.87 14.51 13.23
C GLY A 12 -22.96 13.33 13.55
N THR A 13 -23.55 12.24 14.01
CA THR A 13 -22.79 11.06 14.35
C THR A 13 -22.10 10.46 13.11
N LEU A 14 -22.78 10.46 11.98
CA LEU A 14 -22.21 9.94 10.75
C LEU A 14 -21.01 10.77 10.28
N LEU A 15 -21.06 12.07 10.45
CA LEU A 15 -19.95 12.93 10.07
C LEU A 15 -18.70 12.64 10.90
N LEU A 16 -18.86 12.39 12.18
CA LEU A 16 -17.74 12.04 13.03
C LEU A 16 -17.11 10.73 12.61
N ALA A 17 -17.92 9.75 12.22
CA ALA A 17 -17.41 8.48 11.75
C ALA A 17 -16.58 8.62 10.47
N ALA A 18 -16.89 9.60 9.63
CA ALA A 18 -16.18 9.84 8.39
C ALA A 18 -14.74 10.33 8.61
N CYS A 19 -14.39 10.77 9.82
CA CYS A 19 -13.04 11.25 10.13
C CYS A 19 -12.13 10.15 10.66
N SER A 20 -12.57 8.89 10.60
CA SER A 20 -11.77 7.77 11.10
C SER A 20 -10.67 7.39 10.11
N THR A 21 -9.86 6.40 10.50
CA THR A 21 -8.71 5.94 9.73
C THR A 21 -9.11 5.34 8.37
N GLU A 22 -8.18 5.36 7.46
CA GLU A 22 -8.36 4.82 6.12
C GLU A 22 -8.07 3.33 6.04
N LYS A 23 -8.61 2.69 5.02
CA LYS A 23 -8.24 1.33 4.67
C LYS A 23 -6.84 1.32 4.08
N PRO A 24 -6.16 0.17 4.09
CA PRO A 24 -4.84 0.07 3.48
C PRO A 24 -4.86 0.47 2.00
N PHE A 25 -3.81 1.13 1.57
CA PHE A 25 -3.69 1.57 0.18
C PHE A 25 -2.23 1.54 -0.26
N VAL A 26 -2.04 1.49 -1.59
CA VAL A 26 -0.70 1.50 -2.17
C VAL A 26 -0.23 2.93 -2.32
N LEU A 27 0.96 3.21 -1.79
CA LEU A 27 1.58 4.53 -1.87
C LEU A 27 2.46 4.69 -3.09
N SER A 28 3.20 3.66 -3.45
CA SER A 28 4.17 3.71 -4.53
C SER A 28 3.50 3.71 -5.90
N ASP A 29 4.19 4.30 -6.89
CA ASP A 29 3.67 4.36 -8.24
C ASP A 29 4.30 3.29 -9.13
N TYR A 30 3.92 3.30 -10.40
CA TYR A 30 4.35 2.29 -11.35
C TYR A 30 5.87 2.24 -11.54
N ARG A 31 6.56 3.35 -11.39
CA ARG A 31 8.01 3.37 -11.54
C ARG A 31 8.69 2.53 -10.47
N TYR A 32 8.20 2.60 -9.24
CA TYR A 32 8.71 1.75 -8.17
C TYR A 32 8.35 0.29 -8.41
N HIS A 33 7.14 0.05 -8.89
CA HIS A 33 6.69 -1.31 -9.16
C HIS A 33 7.54 -1.97 -10.24
N GLN A 34 7.92 -1.22 -11.26
CA GLN A 34 8.81 -1.74 -12.29
C GLN A 34 10.19 -2.12 -11.75
N ARG A 35 10.60 -1.51 -10.66
CA ARG A 35 11.86 -1.82 -10.00
C ARG A 35 11.70 -2.93 -8.97
N GLY A 36 10.52 -3.48 -8.84
CA GLY A 36 10.26 -4.54 -7.89
C GLY A 36 10.05 -4.06 -6.47
N ILE A 37 9.61 -2.83 -6.30
CA ILE A 37 9.38 -2.25 -4.99
C ILE A 37 7.92 -1.81 -4.88
N VAL A 38 7.27 -2.20 -3.80
CA VAL A 38 5.90 -1.80 -3.51
C VAL A 38 5.87 -1.24 -2.10
N GLN A 39 5.21 -0.11 -1.94
CA GLN A 39 5.00 0.47 -0.63
C GLN A 39 3.51 0.64 -0.41
N ALA A 40 3.04 0.15 0.73
CA ALA A 40 1.65 0.26 1.11
C ALA A 40 1.54 0.87 2.49
N CYS A 41 0.51 1.66 2.70
CA CYS A 41 0.25 2.29 3.98
C CYS A 41 -0.98 1.67 4.62
N TYR A 42 -0.94 1.51 5.92
CA TYR A 42 -2.09 0.97 6.64
C TYR A 42 -2.15 1.52 8.06
N SER A 43 -3.31 1.40 8.66
CA SER A 43 -3.57 1.71 10.05
C SER A 43 -3.87 0.40 10.77
N GLU A 44 -3.28 0.21 11.94
CA GLU A 44 -3.54 -1.00 12.71
C GLU A 44 -4.97 -1.08 13.20
N GLU A 45 -5.68 0.03 13.22
CA GLU A 45 -7.08 0.05 13.61
C GLU A 45 -8.02 -0.43 12.50
N LYS A 46 -7.67 -0.19 11.24
CA LYS A 46 -8.53 -0.52 10.10
C LYS A 46 -7.98 -1.61 9.23
N GLY A 47 -6.83 -2.12 9.54
CA GLY A 47 -6.21 -3.16 8.74
C GLY A 47 -5.03 -3.75 9.46
N SER A 48 -4.24 -4.48 8.70
CA SER A 48 -3.10 -5.19 9.26
C SER A 48 -2.00 -5.25 8.21
N VAL A 49 -0.83 -5.75 8.63
CA VAL A 49 0.25 -5.98 7.66
C VAL A 49 -0.17 -7.02 6.61
N GLU A 50 -1.04 -7.95 6.97
CA GLU A 50 -1.56 -8.94 6.01
C GLU A 50 -2.36 -8.28 4.91
N ASP A 51 -3.15 -7.28 5.25
CA ASP A 51 -3.92 -6.54 4.25
C ASP A 51 -2.99 -5.77 3.32
N ALA A 52 -1.96 -5.13 3.87
CA ALA A 52 -0.96 -4.44 3.06
C ALA A 52 -0.20 -5.43 2.17
N THR A 53 0.12 -6.60 2.70
CA THR A 53 0.79 -7.65 1.95
C THR A 53 -0.05 -8.10 0.76
N GLN A 54 -1.36 -8.22 0.95
CA GLN A 54 -2.24 -8.61 -0.15
C GLN A 54 -2.21 -7.58 -1.28
N LEU A 55 -2.19 -6.31 -0.94
CA LEU A 55 -2.06 -5.26 -1.94
C LEU A 55 -0.76 -5.38 -2.71
N ALA A 56 0.33 -5.63 -2.00
CA ALA A 56 1.63 -5.80 -2.63
C ALA A 56 1.67 -7.04 -3.52
N GLU A 57 1.06 -8.14 -3.06
CA GLU A 57 0.97 -9.36 -3.85
C GLU A 57 0.24 -9.12 -5.16
N ASN A 58 -0.84 -8.37 -5.13
CA ASN A 58 -1.60 -8.06 -6.34
C ASN A 58 -0.75 -7.32 -7.36
N ILE A 59 0.16 -6.47 -6.90
CA ILE A 59 1.04 -5.72 -7.79
C ILE A 59 2.18 -6.60 -8.29
N CYS A 60 2.83 -7.35 -7.40
CA CYS A 60 3.94 -8.20 -7.79
C CYS A 60 3.50 -9.28 -8.78
N LYS A 61 2.25 -9.69 -8.69
CA LYS A 61 1.68 -10.68 -9.61
C LYS A 61 1.72 -10.22 -11.06
N GLU A 62 1.65 -8.92 -11.30
CA GLU A 62 1.72 -8.38 -12.64
C GLU A 62 3.10 -8.62 -13.29
N PHE A 63 4.11 -8.87 -12.47
CA PHE A 63 5.46 -9.16 -12.92
C PHE A 63 5.81 -10.64 -12.70
N ASP A 64 4.78 -11.45 -12.42
CA ASP A 64 4.95 -12.88 -12.19
C ASP A 64 5.86 -13.17 -11.00
N ARG A 65 5.70 -12.38 -9.95
CA ARG A 65 6.51 -12.47 -8.74
C ARG A 65 5.62 -12.45 -7.50
N THR A 66 6.24 -12.62 -6.35
CA THR A 66 5.54 -12.57 -5.07
C THR A 66 6.12 -11.46 -4.22
N ALA A 67 5.34 -10.94 -3.30
CA ALA A 67 5.78 -9.87 -2.42
C ALA A 67 6.48 -10.41 -1.20
N LYS A 68 7.61 -9.80 -0.86
CA LYS A 68 8.36 -10.13 0.35
C LYS A 68 8.51 -8.84 1.17
N LEU A 69 8.00 -8.87 2.39
CA LEU A 69 8.10 -7.73 3.28
C LEU A 69 9.56 -7.46 3.65
N GLN A 70 10.00 -6.24 3.46
CA GLN A 70 11.36 -5.83 3.77
C GLN A 70 11.43 -4.93 5.00
N LEU A 71 10.44 -4.05 5.18
CA LEU A 71 10.55 -3.02 6.18
C LEU A 71 9.18 -2.52 6.59
N LEU A 72 9.01 -2.29 7.89
CA LEU A 72 7.84 -1.62 8.44
C LEU A 72 8.30 -0.34 9.11
N GLN A 73 7.71 0.77 8.74
CA GLN A 73 8.08 2.07 9.29
C GLN A 73 6.83 2.77 9.82
N PRO A 74 6.70 2.89 11.13
CA PRO A 74 5.59 3.63 11.71
C PRO A 74 5.75 5.12 11.45
N TYR A 75 4.63 5.80 11.31
CA TYR A 75 4.56 7.25 11.15
C TYR A 75 5.25 7.78 9.90
N GLN A 76 5.38 6.96 8.87
CA GLN A 76 6.02 7.37 7.61
C GLN A 76 5.03 7.58 6.47
N CYS A 77 3.76 7.35 6.70
CA CYS A 77 2.73 7.55 5.68
C CYS A 77 1.82 8.72 6.02
N SER A 78 0.52 8.49 6.10
CA SER A 78 -0.43 9.56 6.34
C SER A 78 -0.99 9.48 7.76
N TRP A 79 -1.73 10.48 8.13
CA TRP A 79 -2.38 10.52 9.43
C TRP A 79 -3.32 9.35 9.65
N SER A 80 -4.07 9.00 8.62
CA SER A 80 -5.10 7.99 8.72
C SER A 80 -4.59 6.59 8.44
N ALA A 81 -3.38 6.46 7.93
CA ALA A 81 -2.72 5.17 7.65
C ALA A 81 -1.23 5.36 7.89
N PRO A 82 -0.80 5.41 9.15
CA PRO A 82 0.56 5.85 9.46
C PRO A 82 1.66 4.84 9.20
N VAL A 83 1.38 3.56 9.12
CA VAL A 83 2.43 2.56 8.96
C VAL A 83 2.71 2.33 7.49
N MET A 84 3.99 2.42 7.11
CA MET A 84 4.42 2.12 5.75
C MET A 84 5.11 0.77 5.72
N ALA A 85 4.59 -0.13 4.89
CA ALA A 85 5.20 -1.43 4.65
C ALA A 85 5.84 -1.41 3.27
N THR A 86 7.12 -1.75 3.21
CA THR A 86 7.88 -1.79 1.97
C THR A 86 8.15 -3.23 1.60
N TYR A 87 7.87 -3.57 0.36
CA TYR A 87 7.99 -4.93 -0.16
C TYR A 87 8.90 -4.98 -1.38
N SER A 88 9.55 -6.12 -1.55
CA SER A 88 10.23 -6.45 -2.80
C SER A 88 9.42 -7.51 -3.53
N CYS A 89 9.31 -7.36 -4.84
CA CYS A 89 8.76 -8.40 -5.68
C CYS A 89 9.87 -9.38 -6.01
N VAL A 90 9.77 -10.59 -5.48
CA VAL A 90 10.82 -11.60 -5.60
C VAL A 90 10.32 -12.79 -6.41
N PRO A 91 11.24 -13.60 -6.97
CA PRO A 91 10.83 -14.80 -7.69
C PRO A 91 10.06 -15.75 -6.79
N ARG A 92 9.11 -16.46 -7.38
CA ARG A 92 8.40 -17.50 -6.66
C ARG A 92 9.35 -18.65 -6.38
N PRO A 93 9.11 -19.38 -5.28
CA PRO A 93 9.97 -20.51 -4.95
C PRO A 93 10.05 -21.52 -6.10
N GLY A 94 11.26 -21.92 -6.45
CA GLY A 94 11.48 -22.89 -7.49
C GLY A 94 11.45 -22.35 -8.90
N GLU A 95 11.20 -21.08 -9.09
CA GLU A 95 11.18 -20.46 -10.41
C GLU A 95 12.49 -19.72 -10.70
N ASN A 96 12.82 -19.68 -11.98
CA ASN A 96 13.95 -18.88 -12.46
C ASN A 96 13.36 -17.76 -13.31
N PRO A 97 12.88 -16.68 -12.72
CA PRO A 97 12.14 -15.68 -13.41
C PRO A 97 13.00 -14.79 -14.28
N ALA A 98 12.38 -14.27 -15.32
CA ALA A 98 13.00 -13.18 -16.06
C ALA A 98 13.10 -11.97 -15.16
N PRO A 99 14.09 -11.11 -15.38
CA PRO A 99 14.18 -9.87 -14.61
C PRO A 99 12.98 -8.98 -14.88
N ILE A 100 12.68 -8.12 -13.93
CA ILE A 100 11.68 -7.09 -14.15
C ILE A 100 12.30 -6.08 -15.09
N LEU A 101 11.72 -5.94 -16.26
CA LEU A 101 12.30 -5.13 -17.31
C LEU A 101 11.74 -3.72 -17.31
N LEU A 102 12.65 -2.78 -17.42
CA LEU A 102 12.35 -1.43 -17.80
C LEU A 102 12.69 -1.31 -19.26
N HIS A 103 11.73 -1.58 -20.10
CA HIS A 103 11.97 -1.82 -21.51
C HIS A 103 12.90 -0.84 -22.20
N ASN A 104 12.75 0.41 -21.92
CA ASN A 104 13.44 1.44 -22.69
C ASN A 104 14.53 2.12 -21.90
N ALA A 105 14.72 1.72 -20.69
CA ALA A 105 15.69 2.38 -19.83
C ALA A 105 16.24 1.35 -18.89
N PRO A 106 17.25 0.62 -19.31
CA PRO A 106 17.85 -0.34 -18.41
C PRO A 106 18.27 0.36 -17.14
N MET A 107 17.92 -0.25 -16.05
CA MET A 107 18.23 0.29 -14.75
C MET A 107 19.71 0.27 -14.54
N ARG A 108 20.27 1.40 -14.23
CA ARG A 108 21.67 1.43 -13.83
C ARG A 108 21.74 1.05 -12.37
N HIS A 109 22.72 0.28 -12.02
CA HIS A 109 22.84 -0.16 -10.64
C HIS A 109 23.18 0.97 -9.70
N ASP A 110 23.79 2.01 -10.21
CA ASP A 110 24.17 3.17 -9.42
C ASP A 110 23.10 4.25 -9.38
N THR A 111 22.00 4.05 -10.07
CA THR A 111 20.92 5.03 -10.06
C THR A 111 20.10 4.85 -8.80
N PRO A 112 20.04 5.85 -7.92
CA PRO A 112 19.25 5.73 -6.72
C PRO A 112 17.77 5.73 -7.02
N LEU A 113 17.00 5.11 -6.14
CA LEU A 113 15.56 5.17 -6.24
C LEU A 113 15.11 6.61 -5.98
N PRO A 114 14.03 7.06 -6.63
CA PRO A 114 13.49 8.37 -6.32
C PRO A 114 13.12 8.45 -4.84
N PRO A 115 13.20 9.63 -4.25
CA PRO A 115 12.79 9.77 -2.86
C PRO A 115 11.29 9.52 -2.72
N PHE A 116 10.95 9.02 -1.56
CA PHE A 116 9.55 8.74 -1.24
C PHE A 116 8.89 9.93 -0.58
#